data_b87768daf648b925f203b1fd8922a27a
#
_entry.id   b87768daf648b925f203b1fd8922a27a
#
_cell.length_a   1.000
_cell.length_b   1.000
_cell.length_c   1.000
_cell.angle_alpha   90.00
_cell.angle_beta   90.00
_cell.angle_gamma   90.00
#
_symmetry.space_group_name_H-M   'P 1'
#
loop_
_entity.id
_entity.type
_entity.pdbx_description
1 polymer ?
#
loop_
_entity_poly.entity_id
_entity_poly.type
_entity_poly.pdbx_seq_one_letter_code
_entity_poly.pdbx_strand_id
1 'polypeptide(L)'
;MELTLDEALQKAIEAHKAGQIQEADRLYTAILQAQPKHPDANHNMGVLAVSVGKIQEALPYFIIALEAKPSTAQYWLSYIDALIQLDQMVGAKNVLEQAKGKGVKGEAFDELEQRLNALNKVSIGPPKDQLNTLINLYQQGQLQQALNNVKQLLSHFPDSLDLYNIQGAAYAALGHFDGAIDSYKKALKVKPDYAEAYFNMGNALNDKGELEAAIS
;
A
#
# COMPACT_ATOMS: atom_id res chain seq x y z
N MET A 1 -42.16 -16.74 -15.99
CA MET A 1 -40.98 -17.15 -16.81
C MET A 1 -39.78 -16.94 -15.92
N GLU A 2 -39.03 -17.99 -15.62
CA GLU A 2 -37.80 -17.86 -14.86
C GLU A 2 -36.74 -17.19 -15.75
N LEU A 3 -36.03 -16.21 -15.21
CA LEU A 3 -34.97 -15.53 -15.92
C LEU A 3 -33.76 -16.48 -16.07
N THR A 4 -33.13 -16.46 -17.23
CA THR A 4 -31.80 -17.08 -17.40
C THR A 4 -30.78 -16.31 -16.56
N LEU A 5 -29.62 -16.94 -16.28
CA LEU A 5 -28.54 -16.26 -15.54
C LEU A 5 -28.04 -14.99 -16.26
N ASP A 6 -27.97 -15.04 -17.58
CA ASP A 6 -27.56 -13.90 -18.42
C ASP A 6 -28.55 -12.74 -18.35
N GLU A 7 -29.86 -13.05 -18.42
CA GLU A 7 -30.92 -12.04 -18.26
C GLU A 7 -30.92 -11.44 -16.86
N ALA A 8 -30.73 -12.27 -15.84
CA ALA A 8 -30.62 -11.81 -14.45
C ALA A 8 -29.40 -10.89 -14.27
N LEU A 9 -28.24 -11.26 -14.86
CA LEU A 9 -27.01 -10.44 -14.82
C LEU A 9 -27.25 -9.09 -15.51
N GLN A 10 -27.84 -9.08 -16.69
CA GLN A 10 -28.12 -7.84 -17.42
C GLN A 10 -29.02 -6.91 -16.60
N LYS A 11 -30.10 -7.43 -16.01
CA LYS A 11 -30.97 -6.66 -15.12
C LYS A 11 -30.26 -6.13 -13.88
N ALA A 12 -29.36 -6.94 -13.28
CA ALA A 12 -28.59 -6.52 -12.14
C ALA A 12 -27.66 -5.35 -12.49
N ILE A 13 -27.01 -5.40 -13.66
CA ILE A 13 -26.16 -4.31 -14.18
C ILE A 13 -26.99 -3.05 -14.45
N GLU A 14 -28.16 -3.18 -15.03
CA GLU A 14 -29.05 -2.05 -15.29
C GLU A 14 -29.53 -1.40 -13.98
N ALA A 15 -29.96 -2.21 -13.01
CA ALA A 15 -30.33 -1.73 -11.68
C ALA A 15 -29.16 -1.00 -10.98
N HIS A 16 -27.97 -1.58 -11.06
CA HIS A 16 -26.77 -0.96 -10.49
C HIS A 16 -26.48 0.40 -11.14
N LYS A 17 -26.48 0.49 -12.47
CA LYS A 17 -26.30 1.75 -13.22
C LYS A 17 -27.37 2.79 -12.91
N ALA A 18 -28.58 2.36 -12.62
CA ALA A 18 -29.71 3.22 -12.23
C ALA A 18 -29.66 3.65 -10.74
N GLY A 19 -28.65 3.22 -9.98
CA GLY A 19 -28.53 3.49 -8.54
C GLY A 19 -29.52 2.71 -7.67
N GLN A 20 -30.17 1.69 -8.22
CA GLN A 20 -31.09 0.81 -7.52
C GLN A 20 -30.30 -0.29 -6.76
N ILE A 21 -29.54 0.14 -5.75
CA ILE A 21 -28.53 -0.68 -5.06
C ILE A 21 -29.12 -1.97 -4.49
N GLN A 22 -30.30 -1.89 -3.83
CA GLN A 22 -30.95 -3.05 -3.21
C GLN A 22 -31.40 -4.09 -4.25
N GLU A 23 -31.92 -3.65 -5.39
CA GLU A 23 -32.33 -4.54 -6.46
C GLU A 23 -31.13 -5.18 -7.16
N ALA A 24 -30.05 -4.42 -7.39
CA ALA A 24 -28.80 -4.94 -7.92
C ALA A 24 -28.21 -6.00 -6.99
N ASP A 25 -28.12 -5.73 -5.68
CA ASP A 25 -27.63 -6.67 -4.67
C ASP A 25 -28.44 -7.97 -4.66
N ARG A 26 -29.78 -7.86 -4.65
CA ARG A 26 -30.69 -9.01 -4.69
C ARG A 26 -30.44 -9.89 -5.91
N LEU A 27 -30.30 -9.28 -7.09
CA LEU A 27 -30.10 -10.00 -8.34
C LEU A 27 -28.70 -10.64 -8.42
N TYR A 28 -27.62 -9.92 -8.05
CA TYR A 28 -26.28 -10.51 -7.99
C TYR A 28 -26.21 -11.64 -6.98
N THR A 29 -26.83 -11.49 -5.80
CA THR A 29 -26.91 -12.54 -4.78
C THR A 29 -27.61 -13.78 -5.32
N ALA A 30 -28.73 -13.65 -6.03
CA ALA A 30 -29.44 -14.78 -6.63
C ALA A 30 -28.57 -15.51 -7.68
N ILE A 31 -27.81 -14.77 -8.51
CA ILE A 31 -26.87 -15.36 -9.47
C ILE A 31 -25.78 -16.14 -8.74
N LEU A 32 -25.18 -15.55 -7.68
CA LEU A 32 -24.10 -16.17 -6.93
C LEU A 32 -24.56 -17.36 -6.08
N GLN A 33 -25.85 -17.42 -5.68
CA GLN A 33 -26.44 -18.61 -5.06
C GLN A 33 -26.55 -19.76 -6.07
N ALA A 34 -26.93 -19.47 -7.32
CA ALA A 34 -27.00 -20.48 -8.38
C ALA A 34 -25.62 -20.87 -8.93
N GLN A 35 -24.71 -19.91 -9.05
CA GLN A 35 -23.36 -20.08 -9.57
C GLN A 35 -22.35 -19.27 -8.76
N PRO A 36 -21.80 -19.80 -7.65
CA PRO A 36 -20.93 -19.07 -6.73
C PRO A 36 -19.64 -18.50 -7.36
N LYS A 37 -19.16 -19.12 -8.44
CA LYS A 37 -17.95 -18.67 -9.17
C LYS A 37 -18.24 -17.94 -10.46
N HIS A 38 -19.47 -17.42 -10.64
CA HIS A 38 -19.79 -16.63 -11.84
C HIS A 38 -18.93 -15.37 -11.90
N PRO A 39 -18.03 -15.21 -12.91
CA PRO A 39 -17.01 -14.18 -12.88
C PRO A 39 -17.56 -12.76 -12.88
N ASP A 40 -18.48 -12.46 -13.82
CA ASP A 40 -19.03 -11.11 -13.95
C ASP A 40 -19.95 -10.74 -12.76
N ALA A 41 -20.68 -11.71 -12.19
CA ALA A 41 -21.52 -11.46 -11.02
C ALA A 41 -20.65 -11.17 -9.77
N ASN A 42 -19.57 -11.92 -9.55
CA ASN A 42 -18.62 -11.64 -8.48
C ASN A 42 -17.97 -10.26 -8.68
N HIS A 43 -17.44 -9.96 -9.86
CA HIS A 43 -16.85 -8.66 -10.12
C HIS A 43 -17.85 -7.52 -9.84
N ASN A 44 -19.06 -7.60 -10.36
CA ASN A 44 -20.06 -6.55 -10.20
C ASN A 44 -20.60 -6.44 -8.76
N MET A 45 -20.66 -7.55 -8.00
CA MET A 45 -20.96 -7.51 -6.57
C MET A 45 -19.84 -6.79 -5.80
N GLY A 46 -18.56 -7.03 -6.15
CA GLY A 46 -17.44 -6.29 -5.61
C GLY A 46 -17.53 -4.79 -5.90
N VAL A 47 -17.84 -4.41 -7.14
CA VAL A 47 -18.04 -3.00 -7.54
C VAL A 47 -19.21 -2.38 -6.77
N LEU A 48 -20.32 -3.11 -6.59
CA LEU A 48 -21.45 -2.66 -5.80
C LEU A 48 -21.06 -2.42 -4.34
N ALA A 49 -20.31 -3.33 -3.73
CA ALA A 49 -19.81 -3.17 -2.35
C ALA A 49 -18.90 -1.93 -2.21
N VAL A 50 -18.01 -1.69 -3.16
CA VAL A 50 -17.17 -0.47 -3.20
C VAL A 50 -18.05 0.78 -3.28
N SER A 51 -19.08 0.79 -4.12
CA SER A 51 -19.97 1.95 -4.32
C SER A 51 -20.72 2.37 -3.06
N VAL A 52 -20.94 1.45 -2.12
CA VAL A 52 -21.59 1.71 -0.82
C VAL A 52 -20.58 1.82 0.33
N GLY A 53 -19.29 1.97 0.04
CA GLY A 53 -18.22 2.17 1.04
C GLY A 53 -17.74 0.89 1.73
N LYS A 54 -18.20 -0.29 1.32
CA LYS A 54 -17.83 -1.59 1.91
C LYS A 54 -16.62 -2.22 1.18
N ILE A 55 -15.54 -1.45 1.08
CA ILE A 55 -14.40 -1.78 0.23
C ILE A 55 -13.72 -3.09 0.69
N GLN A 56 -13.58 -3.30 1.99
CA GLN A 56 -12.98 -4.53 2.53
C GLN A 56 -13.81 -5.78 2.17
N GLU A 57 -15.15 -5.65 2.18
CA GLU A 57 -16.06 -6.73 1.83
C GLU A 57 -16.05 -7.04 0.31
N ALA A 58 -15.59 -6.11 -0.53
CA ALA A 58 -15.48 -6.28 -1.98
C ALA A 58 -14.33 -7.21 -2.39
N LEU A 59 -13.23 -7.25 -1.61
CA LEU A 59 -12.01 -7.97 -2.00
C LEU A 59 -12.22 -9.46 -2.32
N PRO A 60 -12.94 -10.26 -1.49
CA PRO A 60 -13.20 -11.67 -1.81
C PRO A 60 -13.90 -11.86 -3.15
N TYR A 61 -14.85 -10.99 -3.51
CA TYR A 61 -15.57 -11.07 -4.77
C TYR A 61 -14.65 -10.83 -5.97
N PHE A 62 -13.74 -9.84 -5.89
CA PHE A 62 -12.76 -9.59 -6.95
C PHE A 62 -11.79 -10.78 -7.11
N ILE A 63 -11.35 -11.39 -6.01
CA ILE A 63 -10.49 -12.57 -6.05
C ILE A 63 -11.18 -13.73 -6.78
N ILE A 64 -12.45 -14.04 -6.44
CA ILE A 64 -13.21 -15.10 -7.10
C ILE A 64 -13.40 -14.82 -8.59
N ALA A 65 -13.67 -13.56 -8.96
CA ALA A 65 -13.79 -13.16 -10.37
C ALA A 65 -12.48 -13.40 -11.14
N LEU A 66 -11.34 -13.02 -10.54
CA LEU A 66 -10.00 -13.21 -11.10
C LEU A 66 -9.58 -14.67 -11.22
N GLU A 67 -9.92 -15.50 -10.22
CA GLU A 67 -9.69 -16.95 -10.27
C GLU A 67 -10.49 -17.60 -11.42
N ALA A 68 -11.75 -17.16 -11.62
CA ALA A 68 -12.61 -17.71 -12.66
C ALA A 68 -12.22 -17.24 -14.07
N LYS A 69 -11.76 -15.98 -14.23
CA LYS A 69 -11.45 -15.40 -15.54
C LYS A 69 -10.29 -14.40 -15.45
N PRO A 70 -9.04 -14.88 -15.32
CA PRO A 70 -7.86 -14.02 -15.09
C PRO A 70 -7.45 -13.17 -16.29
N SER A 71 -8.02 -13.40 -17.50
CA SER A 71 -7.72 -12.61 -18.69
C SER A 71 -8.49 -11.29 -18.79
N THR A 72 -9.45 -11.04 -17.89
CA THR A 72 -10.29 -9.84 -17.94
C THR A 72 -9.61 -8.68 -17.22
N ALA A 73 -9.10 -7.71 -17.99
CA ALA A 73 -8.37 -6.55 -17.48
C ALA A 73 -9.14 -5.77 -16.41
N GLN A 74 -10.45 -5.56 -16.61
CA GLN A 74 -11.30 -4.79 -15.70
C GLN A 74 -11.34 -5.36 -14.28
N TYR A 75 -11.27 -6.70 -14.11
CA TYR A 75 -11.28 -7.30 -12.78
C TYR A 75 -10.03 -6.97 -11.98
N TRP A 76 -8.86 -6.99 -12.64
CA TRP A 76 -7.59 -6.58 -12.04
C TRP A 76 -7.62 -5.12 -11.63
N LEU A 77 -8.09 -4.23 -12.52
CA LEU A 77 -8.17 -2.80 -12.25
C LEU A 77 -9.06 -2.51 -11.04
N SER A 78 -10.25 -3.11 -10.97
CA SER A 78 -11.17 -2.93 -9.84
C SER A 78 -10.59 -3.44 -8.52
N TYR A 79 -9.88 -4.58 -8.54
CA TYR A 79 -9.23 -5.12 -7.36
C TYR A 79 -8.07 -4.24 -6.87
N ILE A 80 -7.21 -3.77 -7.79
CA ILE A 80 -6.10 -2.89 -7.46
C ILE A 80 -6.62 -1.56 -6.92
N ASP A 81 -7.64 -0.95 -7.53
CA ASP A 81 -8.25 0.29 -7.04
C ASP A 81 -8.84 0.13 -5.62
N ALA A 82 -9.49 -1.00 -5.34
CA ALA A 82 -10.01 -1.30 -3.99
C ALA A 82 -8.87 -1.39 -2.97
N LEU A 83 -7.74 -2.02 -3.31
CA LEU A 83 -6.56 -2.09 -2.44
C LEU A 83 -5.93 -0.71 -2.20
N ILE A 84 -5.88 0.14 -3.23
CA ILE A 84 -5.41 1.53 -3.10
C ILE A 84 -6.31 2.33 -2.16
N GLN A 85 -7.64 2.20 -2.28
CA GLN A 85 -8.60 2.88 -1.41
C GLN A 85 -8.49 2.43 0.05
N LEU A 86 -8.02 1.20 0.31
CA LEU A 86 -7.73 0.66 1.64
C LEU A 86 -6.31 0.99 2.14
N ASP A 87 -5.54 1.83 1.41
CA ASP A 87 -4.13 2.14 1.69
C ASP A 87 -3.21 0.90 1.71
N GLN A 88 -3.62 -0.17 1.01
CA GLN A 88 -2.85 -1.41 0.90
C GLN A 88 -1.91 -1.39 -0.32
N MET A 89 -0.99 -0.42 -0.35
CA MET A 89 -0.12 -0.14 -1.51
C MET A 89 0.77 -1.32 -1.91
N VAL A 90 1.29 -2.07 -0.95
CA VAL A 90 2.10 -3.28 -1.22
C VAL A 90 1.26 -4.36 -1.90
N GLY A 91 0.02 -4.56 -1.41
CA GLY A 91 -0.95 -5.48 -2.01
C GLY A 91 -1.29 -5.07 -3.45
N ALA A 92 -1.59 -3.79 -3.66
CA ALA A 92 -1.90 -3.24 -4.97
C ALA A 92 -0.78 -3.47 -6.00
N LYS A 93 0.48 -3.24 -5.62
CA LYS A 93 1.65 -3.51 -6.48
C LYS A 93 1.80 -4.99 -6.81
N ASN A 94 1.68 -5.87 -5.81
CA ASN A 94 1.78 -7.31 -6.02
C ASN A 94 0.70 -7.81 -7.00
N VAL A 95 -0.52 -7.29 -6.88
CA VAL A 95 -1.63 -7.64 -7.78
C VAL A 95 -1.38 -7.10 -9.19
N LEU A 96 -0.82 -5.89 -9.34
CA LEU A 96 -0.42 -5.33 -10.63
C LEU A 96 0.64 -6.21 -11.33
N GLU A 97 1.65 -6.65 -10.61
CA GLU A 97 2.67 -7.55 -11.16
C GLU A 97 2.09 -8.92 -11.55
N GLN A 98 1.14 -9.44 -10.76
CA GLN A 98 0.42 -10.67 -11.15
C GLN A 98 -0.38 -10.50 -12.44
N ALA A 99 -1.08 -9.37 -12.61
CA ALA A 99 -1.82 -9.05 -13.84
C ALA A 99 -0.88 -9.03 -15.05
N LYS A 100 0.27 -8.37 -14.95
CA LYS A 100 1.32 -8.34 -15.99
C LYS A 100 1.84 -9.74 -16.29
N GLY A 101 2.09 -10.55 -15.27
CA GLY A 101 2.52 -11.95 -15.40
C GLY A 101 1.48 -12.84 -16.11
N LYS A 102 0.18 -12.48 -16.05
CA LYS A 102 -0.90 -13.13 -16.81
C LYS A 102 -1.07 -12.57 -18.22
N GLY A 103 -0.20 -11.65 -18.65
CA GLY A 103 -0.23 -11.03 -19.98
C GLY A 103 -1.28 -9.93 -20.14
N VAL A 104 -1.91 -9.49 -19.06
CA VAL A 104 -2.88 -8.38 -19.11
C VAL A 104 -2.11 -7.08 -19.31
N LYS A 105 -2.50 -6.29 -20.31
CA LYS A 105 -1.83 -5.04 -20.72
C LYS A 105 -2.87 -4.01 -21.11
N GLY A 106 -2.46 -2.74 -21.12
CA GLY A 106 -3.27 -1.63 -21.62
C GLY A 106 -2.93 -0.33 -20.92
N GLU A 107 -3.31 0.79 -21.52
CA GLU A 107 -3.04 2.15 -21.03
C GLU A 107 -3.48 2.35 -19.57
N ALA A 108 -4.65 1.80 -19.20
CA ALA A 108 -5.14 1.86 -17.82
C ALA A 108 -4.20 1.20 -16.79
N PHE A 109 -3.43 0.17 -17.19
CA PHE A 109 -2.40 -0.44 -16.31
C PHE A 109 -1.17 0.44 -16.22
N ASP A 110 -0.77 1.09 -17.29
CA ASP A 110 0.39 1.99 -17.34
C ASP A 110 0.10 3.24 -16.49
N GLU A 111 -1.11 3.81 -16.59
CA GLU A 111 -1.59 4.90 -15.74
C GLU A 111 -1.65 4.50 -14.27
N LEU A 112 -2.16 3.30 -13.98
CA LEU A 112 -2.26 2.78 -12.63
C LEU A 112 -0.87 2.56 -12.02
N GLU A 113 0.08 2.05 -12.78
CA GLU A 113 1.48 1.91 -12.35
C GLU A 113 2.12 3.27 -12.05
N GLN A 114 1.93 4.26 -12.92
CA GLN A 114 2.40 5.63 -12.67
C GLN A 114 1.79 6.20 -11.40
N ARG A 115 0.48 6.01 -11.20
CA ARG A 115 -0.24 6.45 -10.00
C ARG A 115 0.29 5.74 -8.74
N LEU A 116 0.47 4.42 -8.77
CA LEU A 116 1.05 3.65 -7.66
C LEU A 116 2.48 4.09 -7.34
N ASN A 117 3.28 4.38 -8.37
CA ASN A 117 4.64 4.88 -8.18
C ASN A 117 4.66 6.31 -7.62
N ALA A 118 3.73 7.17 -8.04
CA ALA A 118 3.57 8.52 -7.50
C ALA A 118 3.10 8.49 -6.04
N LEU A 119 2.10 7.67 -5.72
CA LEU A 119 1.61 7.46 -4.34
C LEU A 119 2.69 6.87 -3.45
N ASN A 120 3.50 5.94 -3.96
CA ASN A 120 4.63 5.38 -3.24
C ASN A 120 5.76 6.39 -2.98
N LYS A 121 5.92 7.39 -3.86
CA LYS A 121 6.81 8.54 -3.59
C LYS A 121 6.28 9.44 -2.47
N VAL A 122 4.97 9.45 -2.24
CA VAL A 122 4.32 10.20 -1.14
C VAL A 122 4.27 9.36 0.15
N SER A 123 4.19 8.03 0.04
CA SER A 123 4.23 7.08 1.16
C SER A 123 5.62 6.44 1.29
N ILE A 124 6.67 7.28 1.36
CA ILE A 124 8.07 6.84 1.53
C ILE A 124 8.32 6.29 2.96
N GLY A 125 7.31 6.25 3.81
CA GLY A 125 7.45 5.86 5.21
C GLY A 125 6.33 4.97 5.75
N PRO A 126 6.55 4.38 6.93
CA PRO A 126 5.54 3.58 7.61
C PRO A 126 4.33 4.43 8.05
N PRO A 127 3.19 3.79 8.34
CA PRO A 127 2.01 4.45 8.91
C PRO A 127 2.36 5.27 10.17
N LYS A 128 1.63 6.36 10.38
CA LYS A 128 1.90 7.30 11.49
C LYS A 128 1.86 6.65 12.88
N ASP A 129 1.00 5.67 13.09
CA ASP A 129 0.91 4.91 14.35
C ASP A 129 2.19 4.10 14.62
N GLN A 130 2.79 3.51 13.58
CA GLN A 130 4.07 2.81 13.71
C GLN A 130 5.22 3.78 13.97
N LEU A 131 5.25 4.94 13.31
CA LEU A 131 6.22 6.01 13.61
C LEU A 131 6.06 6.51 15.05
N ASN A 132 4.84 6.78 15.49
CA ASN A 132 4.56 7.20 16.86
C ASN A 132 5.04 6.15 17.87
N THR A 133 4.87 4.87 17.57
CA THR A 133 5.38 3.77 18.42
C THR A 133 6.91 3.84 18.55
N LEU A 134 7.62 4.06 17.43
CA LEU A 134 9.09 4.20 17.45
C LEU A 134 9.55 5.43 18.23
N ILE A 135 8.88 6.57 18.04
CA ILE A 135 9.16 7.81 18.75
C ILE A 135 8.95 7.62 20.26
N ASN A 136 7.86 6.96 20.66
CA ASN A 136 7.59 6.66 22.07
C ASN A 136 8.68 5.75 22.66
N LEU A 137 9.11 4.70 21.96
CA LEU A 137 10.21 3.83 22.41
C LEU A 137 11.50 4.63 22.59
N TYR A 138 11.83 5.50 21.64
CA TYR A 138 12.98 6.38 21.73
C TYR A 138 12.91 7.31 22.96
N GLN A 139 11.77 7.98 23.17
CA GLN A 139 11.56 8.90 24.29
C GLN A 139 11.61 8.20 25.66
N GLN A 140 11.21 6.93 25.72
CA GLN A 140 11.30 6.10 26.92
C GLN A 140 12.70 5.51 27.15
N GLY A 141 13.68 5.83 26.32
CA GLY A 141 15.04 5.28 26.40
C GLY A 141 15.14 3.80 25.97
N GLN A 142 14.09 3.23 25.40
CA GLN A 142 14.07 1.85 24.91
C GLN A 142 14.74 1.75 23.53
N LEU A 143 15.97 2.27 23.43
CA LEU A 143 16.67 2.51 22.16
C LEU A 143 16.93 1.24 21.36
N GLN A 144 17.32 0.13 22.04
CA GLN A 144 17.56 -1.14 21.36
C GLN A 144 16.28 -1.73 20.76
N GLN A 145 15.13 -1.56 21.45
CA GLN A 145 13.84 -2.02 20.93
C GLN A 145 13.40 -1.16 19.75
N ALA A 146 13.60 0.16 19.81
CA ALA A 146 13.37 1.07 18.70
C ALA A 146 14.19 0.65 17.47
N LEU A 147 15.49 0.37 17.62
CA LEU A 147 16.37 -0.09 16.55
C LEU A 147 15.90 -1.41 15.90
N ASN A 148 15.47 -2.38 16.72
CA ASN A 148 14.96 -3.65 16.21
C ASN A 148 13.68 -3.44 15.37
N ASN A 149 12.76 -2.61 15.85
CA ASN A 149 11.53 -2.28 15.13
C ASN A 149 11.81 -1.48 13.86
N VAL A 150 12.74 -0.51 13.91
CA VAL A 150 13.18 0.23 12.71
C VAL A 150 13.76 -0.72 11.67
N LYS A 151 14.62 -1.66 12.07
CA LYS A 151 15.20 -2.65 11.14
C LYS A 151 14.13 -3.49 10.45
N GLN A 152 13.10 -3.89 11.19
CA GLN A 152 11.97 -4.63 10.65
C GLN A 152 11.16 -3.78 9.67
N LEU A 153 10.89 -2.51 10.00
CA LEU A 153 10.16 -1.60 9.14
C LEU A 153 10.95 -1.20 7.88
N LEU A 154 12.26 -1.05 7.97
CA LEU A 154 13.11 -0.78 6.81
C LEU A 154 13.12 -1.91 5.77
N SER A 155 12.78 -3.15 6.15
CA SER A 155 12.59 -4.23 5.17
C SER A 155 11.33 -4.03 4.30
N HIS A 156 10.35 -3.26 4.79
CA HIS A 156 9.11 -2.93 4.07
C HIS A 156 9.14 -1.52 3.46
N PHE A 157 9.88 -0.60 4.09
CA PHE A 157 9.99 0.81 3.71
C PHE A 157 11.46 1.21 3.57
N PRO A 158 12.20 0.64 2.59
CA PRO A 158 13.65 0.82 2.47
C PRO A 158 14.09 2.26 2.17
N ASP A 159 13.18 3.09 1.68
CA ASP A 159 13.45 4.49 1.33
C ASP A 159 12.84 5.50 2.33
N SER A 160 12.47 5.03 3.53
CA SER A 160 11.88 5.90 4.55
C SER A 160 12.92 6.79 5.22
N LEU A 161 12.81 8.10 4.98
CA LEU A 161 13.63 9.13 5.62
C LEU A 161 13.45 9.13 7.14
N ASP A 162 12.19 9.02 7.61
CA ASP A 162 11.86 9.02 9.03
C ASP A 162 12.51 7.84 9.75
N LEU A 163 12.47 6.64 9.15
CA LEU A 163 13.11 5.46 9.73
C LEU A 163 14.61 5.60 9.84
N TYR A 164 15.27 6.11 8.79
CA TYR A 164 16.72 6.35 8.85
C TYR A 164 17.07 7.43 9.87
N ASN A 165 16.26 8.48 9.99
CA ASN A 165 16.48 9.53 10.96
C ASN A 165 16.31 9.02 12.41
N ILE A 166 15.24 8.26 12.70
CA ILE A 166 15.02 7.61 14.01
C ILE A 166 16.15 6.61 14.32
N GLN A 167 16.58 5.81 13.31
CA GLN A 167 17.69 4.88 13.47
C GLN A 167 18.98 5.59 13.85
N GLY A 168 19.30 6.67 13.14
CA GLY A 168 20.48 7.49 13.40
C GLY A 168 20.44 8.10 14.81
N ALA A 169 19.30 8.69 15.19
CA ALA A 169 19.12 9.26 16.51
C ALA A 169 19.25 8.21 17.63
N ALA A 170 18.69 7.02 17.46
CA ALA A 170 18.81 5.93 18.42
C ALA A 170 20.25 5.42 18.55
N TYR A 171 20.98 5.31 17.44
CA TYR A 171 22.42 4.97 17.49
C TYR A 171 23.24 6.06 18.17
N ALA A 172 23.01 7.34 17.86
CA ALA A 172 23.70 8.46 18.51
C ALA A 172 23.47 8.46 20.01
N ALA A 173 22.23 8.26 20.46
CA ALA A 173 21.86 8.19 21.88
C ALA A 173 22.50 6.99 22.62
N LEU A 174 22.88 5.92 21.89
CA LEU A 174 23.65 4.78 22.41
C LEU A 174 25.18 5.01 22.36
N GLY A 175 25.64 6.15 21.84
CA GLY A 175 27.07 6.41 21.61
C GLY A 175 27.66 5.66 20.40
N HIS A 176 26.81 5.05 19.59
CA HIS A 176 27.22 4.34 18.36
C HIS A 176 27.28 5.30 17.17
N PHE A 177 28.20 6.28 17.22
CA PHE A 177 28.23 7.40 16.27
C PHE A 177 28.44 6.95 14.81
N ASP A 178 29.23 5.92 14.55
CA ASP A 178 29.39 5.38 13.19
C ASP A 178 28.07 4.86 12.61
N GLY A 179 27.27 4.14 13.42
CA GLY A 179 25.96 3.67 13.05
C GLY A 179 24.96 4.81 12.79
N ALA A 180 25.06 5.89 13.56
CA ALA A 180 24.27 7.10 13.38
C ALA A 180 24.60 7.77 12.04
N ILE A 181 25.88 8.04 11.78
CA ILE A 181 26.37 8.64 10.55
C ILE A 181 25.97 7.82 9.32
N ASP A 182 26.08 6.49 9.40
CA ASP A 182 25.69 5.58 8.31
C ASP A 182 24.18 5.66 8.01
N SER A 183 23.36 5.76 9.06
CA SER A 183 21.91 5.90 8.92
C SER A 183 21.55 7.24 8.26
N TYR A 184 22.15 8.35 8.67
CA TYR A 184 21.93 9.66 8.05
C TYR A 184 22.43 9.71 6.59
N LYS A 185 23.56 9.07 6.27
CA LYS A 185 24.03 8.92 4.88
C LYS A 185 23.04 8.15 4.02
N LYS A 186 22.36 7.14 4.56
CA LYS A 186 21.30 6.42 3.84
C LYS A 186 20.09 7.32 3.57
N ALA A 187 19.67 8.13 4.55
CA ALA A 187 18.64 9.14 4.34
C ALA A 187 19.01 10.12 3.23
N LEU A 188 20.26 10.60 3.19
CA LEU A 188 20.79 11.53 2.18
C LEU A 188 20.93 10.89 0.79
N LYS A 189 21.10 9.56 0.69
CA LYS A 189 21.01 8.86 -0.61
C LYS A 189 19.60 8.87 -1.18
N VAL A 190 18.58 8.79 -0.33
CA VAL A 190 17.17 8.85 -0.74
C VAL A 190 16.79 10.30 -1.10
N LYS A 191 17.17 11.26 -0.26
CA LYS A 191 16.90 12.68 -0.44
C LYS A 191 18.15 13.52 -0.16
N PRO A 192 18.91 13.90 -1.22
CA PRO A 192 20.18 14.61 -1.08
C PRO A 192 20.09 15.99 -0.41
N ASP A 193 18.94 16.64 -0.42
CA ASP A 193 18.66 17.94 0.19
C ASP A 193 17.94 17.85 1.55
N TYR A 194 18.06 16.72 2.25
CA TYR A 194 17.40 16.52 3.55
C TYR A 194 18.18 17.20 4.67
N ALA A 195 17.85 18.46 4.95
CA ALA A 195 18.56 19.33 5.92
C ALA A 195 18.67 18.72 7.33
N GLU A 196 17.62 18.03 7.80
CA GLU A 196 17.61 17.39 9.11
C GLU A 196 18.66 16.29 9.24
N ALA A 197 18.87 15.48 8.18
CA ALA A 197 19.90 14.45 8.18
C ALA A 197 21.30 15.05 8.21
N TYR A 198 21.55 16.15 7.50
CA TYR A 198 22.82 16.87 7.58
C TYR A 198 23.08 17.41 8.98
N PHE A 199 22.09 18.06 9.57
CA PHE A 199 22.21 18.61 10.93
C PHE A 199 22.52 17.51 11.95
N ASN A 200 21.76 16.41 11.93
CA ASN A 200 21.94 15.29 12.85
C ASN A 200 23.27 14.55 12.61
N MET A 201 23.70 14.43 11.37
CA MET A 201 25.00 13.84 11.01
C MET A 201 26.14 14.72 11.51
N GLY A 202 26.04 16.05 11.38
CA GLY A 202 27.01 17.00 11.92
C GLY A 202 27.16 16.87 13.42
N ASN A 203 26.05 16.76 14.16
CA ASN A 203 26.08 16.51 15.60
C ASN A 203 26.76 15.17 15.94
N ALA A 204 26.45 14.10 15.24
CA ALA A 204 27.06 12.78 15.46
C ALA A 204 28.57 12.78 15.16
N LEU A 205 29.02 13.52 14.15
CA LEU A 205 30.44 13.71 13.84
C LEU A 205 31.15 14.51 14.94
N ASN A 206 30.53 15.58 15.41
CA ASN A 206 31.06 16.38 16.53
C ASN A 206 31.18 15.53 17.80
N ASP A 207 30.18 14.76 18.17
CA ASP A 207 30.18 13.91 19.34
C ASP A 207 31.18 12.74 19.23
N LYS A 208 31.47 12.30 18.01
CA LYS A 208 32.55 11.35 17.72
C LYS A 208 33.94 11.98 17.85
N GLY A 209 34.05 13.31 17.87
CA GLY A 209 35.30 14.03 17.87
C GLY A 209 35.91 14.32 16.50
N GLU A 210 35.15 14.15 15.42
CA GLU A 210 35.52 14.42 14.03
C GLU A 210 35.02 15.81 13.58
N LEU A 211 35.52 16.87 14.27
CA LEU A 211 35.02 18.25 14.10
C LEU A 211 35.18 18.79 12.67
N GLU A 212 36.29 18.43 11.99
CA GLU A 212 36.59 18.88 10.62
C GLU A 212 35.60 18.31 9.61
N ALA A 213 35.15 17.05 9.78
CA ALA A 213 34.14 16.40 8.96
C ALA A 213 32.71 16.89 9.25
N ALA A 214 32.48 17.51 10.41
CA ALA A 214 31.20 18.09 10.77
C ALA A 214 30.93 19.43 10.07
N ILE A 215 31.95 20.11 9.60
CA ILE A 215 31.90 21.48 9.03
C ILE A 215 31.90 21.45 7.49
N SER A 216 32.34 20.36 6.87
CA SER A 216 32.41 20.18 5.42
C SER A 216 31.08 19.70 4.83
#